data_42c6adc10f72f70c5a612acb875b1bf9
#
_entry.id   42c6adc10f72f70c5a612acb875b1bf9
#
_cell.length_a   1.000
_cell.length_b   1.000
_cell.length_c   1.000
_cell.angle_alpha   90.00
_cell.angle_beta   90.00
_cell.angle_gamma   90.00
#
_symmetry.space_group_name_H-M   'P 1'
#
loop_
_entity.id
_entity.type
_entity.pdbx_description
1 polymer ?
#
loop_
_entity_poly.entity_id
_entity_poly.type
_entity_poly.pdbx_seq_one_letter_code
_entity_poly.pdbx_strand_id
1 'polypeptide(L)'
;MPGTAIRDIAVVLSGGGINGVLLELGFLKRLRESPVWPRVGWIYGTSAGALAGAMAAQDRLGDLEGFLLSLRAEDVFQPRRLWQLPLGGLHDYALPETMAERIGDAAELGSALAAAEIELVVFATDVSEHVDGDGSRHFELVYRSHTTPPDTMGRAILASAAVSALVLPVRVDDVIATDGSWVRNFPLEHAYRNPDVRAIAAFRYLASYRPSDVAFVQRMRERLDRFRAVPPVRALLAELRLAEERAGRGEPAHYPELIVRLMRVAIARNTVLEERLAADRETSVLELQRLREEIVTAAVDAAPRRRRPALRAELDELFASARFPFRHDRHVPCLIVRGTPGEDGLDPSFRAEPPWPEERKRALIERGYRLADEELARNADFLTREVGKGRQGPGQAVGPRAGGRSGPGEAGA
;
A
#
# COMPACT_ATOMS: atom_id res chain seq x y z
N MET A 1 -18.84 -30.59 15.22
CA MET A 1 -18.42 -29.62 14.22
C MET A 1 -17.39 -28.71 14.90
N PRO A 2 -16.11 -28.66 14.49
CA PRO A 2 -15.23 -27.61 14.99
C PRO A 2 -15.86 -26.29 14.56
N GLY A 3 -16.05 -25.37 15.52
CA GLY A 3 -16.64 -24.06 15.26
C GLY A 3 -15.83 -23.35 14.17
N THR A 4 -16.48 -22.85 13.13
CA THR A 4 -15.88 -21.99 12.12
C THR A 4 -15.19 -20.83 12.85
N ALA A 5 -13.88 -20.72 12.71
CA ALA A 5 -13.10 -19.62 13.29
C ALA A 5 -13.72 -18.30 12.81
N ILE A 6 -14.01 -17.41 13.75
CA ILE A 6 -14.54 -16.08 13.42
C ILE A 6 -13.44 -15.34 12.67
N ARG A 7 -13.69 -14.98 11.40
CA ARG A 7 -12.80 -14.17 10.58
C ARG A 7 -13.19 -12.70 10.72
N ASP A 8 -12.44 -11.96 11.51
CA ASP A 8 -12.76 -10.59 11.91
C ASP A 8 -11.55 -9.62 11.83
N ILE A 9 -10.46 -10.09 11.23
CA ILE A 9 -9.25 -9.30 11.04
C ILE A 9 -9.07 -8.96 9.55
N ALA A 10 -8.76 -7.70 9.27
CA ALA A 10 -8.33 -7.25 7.95
C ALA A 10 -6.80 -7.10 7.91
N VAL A 11 -6.22 -7.51 6.79
CA VAL A 11 -4.83 -7.17 6.42
C VAL A 11 -4.88 -6.05 5.39
N VAL A 12 -4.02 -5.03 5.54
CA VAL A 12 -3.92 -3.91 4.59
C VAL A 12 -2.50 -3.80 4.09
N LEU A 13 -2.32 -3.86 2.77
CA LEU A 13 -1.03 -3.85 2.08
C LEU A 13 -0.94 -2.64 1.15
N SER A 14 0.10 -1.86 1.28
CA SER A 14 0.31 -0.67 0.44
C SER A 14 0.92 -1.02 -0.92
N GLY A 15 0.85 -0.10 -1.88
CA GLY A 15 1.69 -0.19 -3.06
C GLY A 15 3.15 0.08 -2.72
N GLY A 16 4.07 -0.53 -3.48
CA GLY A 16 5.51 -0.38 -3.19
C GLY A 16 6.46 -0.93 -4.25
N GLY A 17 5.96 -1.35 -5.40
CA GLY A 17 6.75 -1.98 -6.46
C GLY A 17 7.49 -3.22 -5.95
N ILE A 18 8.63 -3.55 -6.59
CA ILE A 18 9.38 -4.78 -6.25
C ILE A 18 9.89 -4.79 -4.80
N ASN A 19 10.34 -3.67 -4.28
CA ASN A 19 10.82 -3.61 -2.89
C ASN A 19 9.65 -3.77 -1.90
N GLY A 20 8.49 -3.17 -2.22
CA GLY A 20 7.27 -3.29 -1.42
C GLY A 20 6.82 -4.74 -1.33
N VAL A 21 6.64 -5.43 -2.46
CA VAL A 21 6.15 -6.82 -2.48
C VAL A 21 7.10 -7.79 -1.74
N LEU A 22 8.42 -7.57 -1.80
CA LEU A 22 9.39 -8.38 -1.07
C LEU A 22 9.30 -8.18 0.45
N LEU A 23 9.17 -6.95 0.90
CA LEU A 23 8.96 -6.64 2.31
C LEU A 23 7.60 -7.14 2.82
N GLU A 24 6.54 -6.98 2.01
CA GLU A 24 5.20 -7.47 2.31
C GLU A 24 5.13 -9.00 2.39
N LEU A 25 5.86 -9.69 1.52
CA LEU A 25 6.00 -11.14 1.61
C LEU A 25 6.58 -11.56 2.97
N GLY A 26 7.64 -10.89 3.42
CA GLY A 26 8.22 -11.14 4.75
C GLY A 26 7.22 -10.88 5.88
N PHE A 27 6.49 -9.76 5.83
CA PHE A 27 5.41 -9.44 6.77
C PHE A 27 4.32 -10.52 6.78
N LEU A 28 3.84 -10.93 5.61
CA LEU A 28 2.79 -11.94 5.48
C LEU A 28 3.24 -13.32 6.00
N LYS A 29 4.49 -13.72 5.73
CA LYS A 29 5.07 -14.95 6.27
C LYS A 29 5.05 -14.93 7.79
N ARG A 30 5.51 -13.83 8.42
CA ARG A 30 5.49 -13.71 9.89
C ARG A 30 4.07 -13.64 10.47
N LEU A 31 3.17 -12.93 9.79
CA LEU A 31 1.76 -12.85 10.23
C LEU A 31 1.08 -14.21 10.16
N ARG A 32 1.38 -15.02 9.13
CA ARG A 32 0.85 -16.38 8.95
C ARG A 32 1.24 -17.33 10.09
N GLU A 33 2.41 -17.16 10.67
CA GLU A 33 2.89 -17.93 11.82
C GLU A 33 2.25 -17.48 13.15
N SER A 34 1.49 -16.40 13.15
CA SER A 34 0.86 -15.85 14.34
C SER A 34 -0.57 -16.35 14.54
N PRO A 35 -1.11 -16.30 15.77
CA PRO A 35 -2.50 -16.63 16.04
C PRO A 35 -3.52 -15.68 15.39
N VAL A 36 -3.06 -14.61 14.75
CA VAL A 36 -3.87 -13.64 14.02
C VAL A 36 -4.36 -14.24 12.70
N TRP A 37 -3.52 -15.02 12.00
CA TRP A 37 -3.79 -15.48 10.64
C TRP A 37 -5.11 -16.26 10.46
N PRO A 38 -5.47 -17.21 11.31
CA PRO A 38 -6.75 -17.94 11.18
C PRO A 38 -7.99 -17.03 11.26
N ARG A 39 -7.82 -15.82 11.78
CA ARG A 39 -8.87 -14.80 11.92
C ARG A 39 -8.91 -13.80 10.77
N VAL A 40 -7.97 -13.86 9.83
CA VAL A 40 -7.97 -12.98 8.66
C VAL A 40 -9.14 -13.36 7.75
N GLY A 41 -10.02 -12.38 7.51
CA GLY A 41 -11.17 -12.52 6.60
C GLY A 41 -11.00 -11.69 5.33
N TRP A 42 -10.21 -10.63 5.40
CA TRP A 42 -10.04 -9.70 4.28
C TRP A 42 -8.58 -9.28 4.10
N ILE A 43 -8.17 -9.16 2.85
CA ILE A 43 -6.91 -8.50 2.48
C ILE A 43 -7.23 -7.35 1.53
N TYR A 44 -6.85 -6.14 1.89
CA TYR A 44 -6.97 -4.93 1.09
C TYR A 44 -5.59 -4.60 0.52
N GLY A 45 -5.44 -4.61 -0.78
CA GLY A 45 -4.13 -4.44 -1.42
C GLY A 45 -4.14 -3.53 -2.64
N THR A 46 -3.08 -2.76 -2.79
CA THR A 46 -2.84 -1.89 -3.93
C THR A 46 -1.51 -2.22 -4.58
N SER A 47 -1.42 -2.27 -5.91
CA SER A 47 -0.17 -2.49 -6.65
C SER A 47 0.56 -3.76 -6.19
N ALA A 48 1.78 -3.62 -5.66
CA ALA A 48 2.54 -4.70 -5.03
C ALA A 48 1.72 -5.46 -3.98
N GLY A 49 0.98 -4.74 -3.14
CA GLY A 49 0.11 -5.31 -2.11
C GLY A 49 -1.09 -6.08 -2.68
N ALA A 50 -1.58 -5.73 -3.87
CA ALA A 50 -2.62 -6.53 -4.55
C ALA A 50 -2.08 -7.90 -4.97
N LEU A 51 -0.86 -7.95 -5.50
CA LEU A 51 -0.21 -9.20 -5.88
C LEU A 51 0.14 -10.06 -4.66
N ALA A 52 0.76 -9.46 -3.64
CA ALA A 52 1.09 -10.17 -2.40
C ALA A 52 -0.18 -10.70 -1.71
N GLY A 53 -1.22 -9.87 -1.65
CA GLY A 53 -2.52 -10.22 -1.09
C GLY A 53 -3.22 -11.35 -1.84
N ALA A 54 -3.13 -11.36 -3.18
CA ALA A 54 -3.70 -12.41 -4.02
C ALA A 54 -3.10 -13.78 -3.70
N MET A 55 -1.78 -13.85 -3.57
CA MET A 55 -1.10 -15.09 -3.25
C MET A 55 -1.30 -15.51 -1.79
N ALA A 56 -1.36 -14.54 -0.87
CA ALA A 56 -1.64 -14.80 0.54
C ALA A 56 -3.06 -15.35 0.76
N ALA A 57 -4.07 -14.77 0.09
CA ALA A 57 -5.46 -15.22 0.19
C ALA A 57 -5.65 -16.67 -0.29
N GLN A 58 -4.80 -17.13 -1.22
CA GLN A 58 -4.80 -18.50 -1.74
C GLN A 58 -3.85 -19.45 -1.00
N ASP A 59 -3.21 -19.01 0.09
CA ASP A 59 -2.21 -19.77 0.82
C ASP A 59 -0.96 -20.16 0.00
N ARG A 60 -0.60 -19.32 -1.00
CA ARG A 60 0.47 -19.56 -1.97
C ARG A 60 1.68 -18.64 -1.79
N LEU A 61 2.02 -18.26 -0.54
CA LEU A 61 3.19 -17.39 -0.27
C LEU A 61 4.52 -18.02 -0.71
N GLY A 62 4.62 -19.36 -0.70
CA GLY A 62 5.80 -20.08 -1.21
C GLY A 62 5.99 -19.92 -2.72
N ASP A 63 4.89 -19.97 -3.49
CA ASP A 63 4.90 -19.74 -4.94
C ASP A 63 5.31 -18.29 -5.24
N LEU A 64 4.77 -17.33 -4.48
CA LEU A 64 5.15 -15.92 -4.59
C LEU A 64 6.64 -15.72 -4.32
N GLU A 65 7.20 -16.35 -3.28
CA GLU A 65 8.62 -16.26 -2.98
C GLU A 65 9.48 -16.80 -4.14
N GLY A 66 9.18 -17.99 -4.63
CA GLY A 66 9.88 -18.58 -5.76
C GLY A 66 9.81 -17.70 -7.02
N PHE A 67 8.63 -17.16 -7.31
CA PHE A 67 8.41 -16.23 -8.40
C PHE A 67 9.27 -14.97 -8.26
N LEU A 68 9.18 -14.28 -7.12
CA LEU A 68 9.90 -13.03 -6.88
C LEU A 68 11.42 -13.22 -6.88
N LEU A 69 11.93 -14.33 -6.32
CA LEU A 69 13.37 -14.62 -6.31
C LEU A 69 13.91 -14.85 -7.73
N SER A 70 13.15 -15.53 -8.59
CA SER A 70 13.51 -15.76 -10.00
C SER A 70 13.29 -14.55 -10.91
N LEU A 71 12.45 -13.56 -10.48
CA LEU A 71 12.02 -12.43 -11.31
C LEU A 71 13.19 -11.52 -11.70
N ARG A 72 13.25 -11.13 -12.97
CA ARG A 72 14.20 -10.13 -13.49
C ARG A 72 13.46 -8.88 -13.90
N ALA A 73 14.18 -7.78 -14.09
CA ALA A 73 13.56 -6.53 -14.51
C ALA A 73 12.87 -6.64 -15.88
N GLU A 74 13.47 -7.38 -16.80
CA GLU A 74 12.90 -7.66 -18.12
C GLU A 74 11.64 -8.52 -18.09
N ASP A 75 11.43 -9.30 -17.04
CA ASP A 75 10.23 -10.11 -16.84
C ASP A 75 9.01 -9.24 -16.45
N VAL A 76 9.26 -7.99 -16.07
CA VAL A 76 8.21 -7.01 -15.69
C VAL A 76 8.13 -5.87 -16.70
N PHE A 77 9.28 -5.34 -17.11
CA PHE A 77 9.41 -4.16 -17.95
C PHE A 77 10.36 -4.43 -19.12
N GLN A 78 9.83 -4.61 -20.32
CA GLN A 78 10.65 -4.74 -21.51
C GLN A 78 10.87 -3.37 -22.14
N PRO A 79 12.14 -2.89 -22.27
CA PRO A 79 12.41 -1.57 -22.80
C PRO A 79 11.98 -1.48 -24.26
N ARG A 80 11.21 -0.47 -24.59
CA ARG A 80 10.81 -0.18 -25.97
C ARG A 80 11.96 0.44 -26.77
N ARG A 81 11.93 0.22 -28.08
CA ARG A 81 12.87 0.88 -29.00
C ARG A 81 12.55 2.36 -29.08
N LEU A 82 13.59 3.22 -29.24
CA LEU A 82 13.47 4.67 -29.20
C LEU A 82 12.37 5.26 -30.10
N TRP A 83 12.11 4.66 -31.26
CA TRP A 83 11.07 5.12 -32.19
C TRP A 83 9.63 4.73 -31.77
N GLN A 84 9.48 3.85 -30.80
CA GLN A 84 8.19 3.43 -30.26
C GLN A 84 7.74 4.28 -29.06
N LEU A 85 8.68 5.04 -28.46
CA LEU A 85 8.41 5.83 -27.25
C LEU A 85 7.27 6.88 -27.42
N PRO A 86 7.08 7.54 -28.60
CA PRO A 86 5.98 8.48 -28.76
C PRO A 86 4.59 7.83 -28.80
N LEU A 87 4.50 6.52 -29.07
CA LEU A 87 3.26 5.79 -29.27
C LEU A 87 2.85 4.94 -28.06
N GLY A 88 3.67 4.91 -27.02
CA GLY A 88 3.41 4.07 -25.84
C GLY A 88 4.32 4.44 -24.69
N GLY A 89 4.17 3.81 -23.53
CA GLY A 89 5.03 4.00 -22.36
C GLY A 89 6.51 3.71 -22.61
N LEU A 90 7.34 3.92 -21.60
CA LEU A 90 8.79 3.64 -21.70
C LEU A 90 9.10 2.14 -21.88
N HIS A 91 8.20 1.29 -21.43
CA HIS A 91 8.35 -0.16 -21.43
C HIS A 91 7.06 -0.85 -21.88
N ASP A 92 7.19 -2.04 -22.45
CA ASP A 92 6.09 -3.00 -22.56
C ASP A 92 5.88 -3.68 -21.20
N TYR A 93 4.61 -3.94 -20.87
CA TYR A 93 4.23 -4.55 -19.60
C TYR A 93 4.26 -6.07 -19.74
N ALA A 94 5.38 -6.69 -19.37
CA ALA A 94 5.61 -8.12 -19.53
C ALA A 94 5.16 -8.98 -18.32
N LEU A 95 4.77 -8.33 -17.21
CA LEU A 95 4.35 -9.05 -16.00
C LEU A 95 3.17 -9.99 -16.22
N PRO A 96 2.12 -9.66 -17.01
CA PRO A 96 0.99 -10.57 -17.24
C PRO A 96 1.43 -11.91 -17.87
N GLU A 97 2.27 -11.87 -18.89
CA GLU A 97 2.80 -13.04 -19.57
C GLU A 97 3.72 -13.85 -18.64
N THR A 98 4.59 -13.17 -17.92
CA THR A 98 5.50 -13.79 -16.95
C THR A 98 4.73 -14.48 -15.81
N MET A 99 3.64 -13.89 -15.34
CA MET A 99 2.77 -14.50 -14.32
C MET A 99 2.06 -15.72 -14.88
N ALA A 100 1.48 -15.63 -16.09
CA ALA A 100 0.80 -16.75 -16.72
C ALA A 100 1.72 -17.97 -16.91
N GLU A 101 2.99 -17.73 -17.23
CA GLU A 101 3.99 -18.80 -17.38
C GLU A 101 4.41 -19.45 -16.07
N ARG A 102 4.43 -18.73 -14.95
CA ARG A 102 5.10 -19.17 -13.72
C ARG A 102 4.18 -19.43 -12.53
N ILE A 103 3.09 -18.68 -12.40
CA ILE A 103 2.21 -18.75 -11.22
C ILE A 103 0.71 -18.84 -11.54
N GLY A 104 0.34 -18.74 -12.81
CA GLY A 104 -1.03 -18.82 -13.31
C GLY A 104 -1.48 -17.54 -14.01
N ASP A 105 -2.38 -17.69 -14.95
CA ASP A 105 -2.95 -16.57 -15.69
C ASP A 105 -4.01 -15.80 -14.88
N ALA A 106 -4.50 -14.68 -15.46
CA ALA A 106 -5.46 -13.82 -14.79
C ALA A 106 -6.78 -14.55 -14.45
N ALA A 107 -7.26 -15.44 -15.32
CA ALA A 107 -8.52 -16.16 -15.11
C ALA A 107 -8.37 -17.25 -14.03
N GLU A 108 -7.25 -17.97 -14.04
CA GLU A 108 -6.90 -18.95 -13.00
C GLU A 108 -6.76 -18.28 -11.63
N LEU A 109 -6.02 -17.16 -11.57
CA LEU A 109 -5.82 -16.38 -10.35
C LEU A 109 -7.17 -15.87 -9.80
N GLY A 110 -8.01 -15.31 -10.65
CA GLY A 110 -9.33 -14.84 -10.27
C GLY A 110 -10.26 -15.95 -9.80
N SER A 111 -10.24 -17.10 -10.46
CA SER A 111 -11.05 -18.28 -10.09
C SER A 111 -10.64 -18.85 -8.73
N ALA A 112 -9.34 -18.95 -8.48
CA ALA A 112 -8.81 -19.39 -7.19
C ALA A 112 -9.17 -18.41 -6.05
N LEU A 113 -9.14 -17.11 -6.32
CA LEU A 113 -9.54 -16.07 -5.36
C LEU A 113 -11.04 -16.06 -5.07
N ALA A 114 -11.89 -16.35 -6.06
CA ALA A 114 -13.33 -16.47 -5.85
C ALA A 114 -13.69 -17.65 -4.92
N ALA A 115 -12.86 -18.69 -4.90
CA ALA A 115 -13.02 -19.86 -4.03
C ALA A 115 -12.27 -19.75 -2.68
N ALA A 116 -11.42 -18.73 -2.51
CA ALA A 116 -10.63 -18.55 -1.29
C ALA A 116 -11.51 -18.16 -0.09
N GLU A 117 -11.11 -18.58 1.11
CA GLU A 117 -11.81 -18.18 2.35
C GLU A 117 -11.56 -16.71 2.73
N ILE A 118 -10.43 -16.15 2.31
CA ILE A 118 -10.03 -14.74 2.55
C ILE A 118 -10.44 -13.94 1.33
N GLU A 119 -11.27 -12.91 1.53
CA GLU A 119 -11.65 -11.99 0.46
C GLU A 119 -10.51 -11.02 0.15
N LEU A 120 -10.07 -10.98 -1.11
CA LEU A 120 -9.14 -9.95 -1.59
C LEU A 120 -9.93 -8.75 -2.14
N VAL A 121 -9.54 -7.55 -1.70
CA VAL A 121 -10.06 -6.27 -2.21
C VAL A 121 -8.92 -5.51 -2.87
N VAL A 122 -9.02 -5.26 -4.16
CA VAL A 122 -8.00 -4.62 -5.00
C VAL A 122 -8.42 -3.23 -5.41
N PHE A 123 -7.48 -2.30 -5.40
CA PHE A 123 -7.67 -0.91 -5.79
C PHE A 123 -6.90 -0.61 -7.07
N ALA A 124 -7.57 0.02 -8.03
CA ALA A 124 -6.98 0.54 -9.25
C ALA A 124 -7.46 1.97 -9.49
N THR A 125 -6.79 2.68 -10.40
CA THR A 125 -7.15 4.05 -10.79
C THR A 125 -7.78 4.02 -12.17
N ASP A 126 -8.99 4.59 -12.28
CA ASP A 126 -9.66 4.82 -13.57
C ASP A 126 -9.00 5.99 -14.28
N VAL A 127 -8.52 5.74 -15.49
CA VAL A 127 -7.97 6.76 -16.40
C VAL A 127 -8.75 6.83 -17.72
N SER A 128 -9.91 6.14 -17.80
CA SER A 128 -10.85 6.37 -18.89
C SER A 128 -11.43 7.78 -18.78
N GLU A 129 -11.71 8.43 -19.89
CA GLU A 129 -12.40 9.75 -19.89
C GLU A 129 -13.90 9.60 -19.62
N HIS A 130 -14.25 8.65 -18.75
CA HIS A 130 -15.65 8.41 -18.41
C HIS A 130 -16.10 9.43 -17.37
N VAL A 131 -17.30 9.99 -17.56
CA VAL A 131 -17.93 10.92 -16.63
C VAL A 131 -19.24 10.30 -16.20
N ASP A 132 -19.45 10.18 -14.89
CA ASP A 132 -20.72 9.68 -14.36
C ASP A 132 -21.88 10.57 -14.76
N GLY A 133 -23.11 10.03 -14.75
CA GLY A 133 -24.30 10.73 -15.21
C GLY A 133 -24.65 12.02 -14.44
N ASP A 134 -24.08 12.21 -13.24
CA ASP A 134 -24.18 13.42 -12.43
C ASP A 134 -23.02 14.42 -12.68
N GLY A 135 -22.11 14.11 -13.62
CA GLY A 135 -20.94 14.93 -13.93
C GLY A 135 -19.76 14.73 -12.98
N SER A 136 -19.86 13.84 -11.99
CA SER A 136 -18.74 13.47 -11.12
C SER A 136 -17.79 12.51 -11.84
N ARG A 137 -16.57 12.41 -11.33
CA ARG A 137 -15.60 11.40 -11.76
C ARG A 137 -15.10 10.64 -10.55
N HIS A 138 -15.39 9.35 -10.52
CA HIS A 138 -14.84 8.45 -9.53
C HIS A 138 -13.59 7.79 -10.10
N PHE A 139 -12.42 8.26 -9.67
CA PHE A 139 -11.13 7.72 -10.14
C PHE A 139 -10.74 6.43 -9.44
N GLU A 140 -11.43 6.08 -8.36
CA GLU A 140 -11.13 4.91 -7.54
C GLU A 140 -11.94 3.70 -8.02
N LEU A 141 -11.25 2.66 -8.47
CA LEU A 141 -11.84 1.37 -8.81
C LEU A 141 -11.59 0.39 -7.67
N VAL A 142 -12.64 -0.29 -7.23
CA VAL A 142 -12.59 -1.27 -6.14
C VAL A 142 -13.12 -2.61 -6.63
N TYR A 143 -12.29 -3.63 -6.62
CA TYR A 143 -12.63 -4.99 -7.05
C TYR A 143 -12.55 -5.93 -5.84
N ARG A 144 -13.57 -6.78 -5.66
CA ARG A 144 -13.69 -7.70 -4.54
C ARG A 144 -13.74 -9.14 -5.06
N SER A 145 -12.86 -10.01 -4.59
CA SER A 145 -12.72 -11.36 -5.17
C SER A 145 -13.98 -12.23 -5.05
N HIS A 146 -14.83 -11.99 -4.06
CA HIS A 146 -16.05 -12.78 -3.86
C HIS A 146 -17.25 -12.27 -4.68
N THR A 147 -17.16 -11.08 -5.29
CA THR A 147 -18.29 -10.49 -6.04
C THR A 147 -17.93 -10.08 -7.47
N THR A 148 -16.64 -9.84 -7.74
CA THR A 148 -16.16 -9.51 -9.09
C THR A 148 -15.99 -10.80 -9.90
N PRO A 149 -16.40 -10.82 -11.20
CA PRO A 149 -16.15 -11.98 -12.06
C PRO A 149 -14.66 -12.37 -12.06
N PRO A 150 -14.33 -13.69 -12.06
CA PRO A 150 -12.95 -14.15 -11.91
C PRO A 150 -11.96 -13.54 -12.92
N ASP A 151 -12.31 -13.50 -14.20
CA ASP A 151 -11.45 -12.92 -15.24
C ASP A 151 -11.23 -11.42 -15.04
N THR A 152 -12.27 -10.68 -14.66
CA THR A 152 -12.19 -9.26 -14.30
C THR A 152 -11.30 -9.07 -13.07
N MET A 153 -11.43 -9.91 -12.05
CA MET A 153 -10.61 -9.85 -10.82
C MET A 153 -9.13 -10.05 -11.12
N GLY A 154 -8.77 -11.03 -11.94
CA GLY A 154 -7.39 -11.26 -12.35
C GLY A 154 -6.81 -10.07 -13.12
N ARG A 155 -7.57 -9.50 -14.08
CA ARG A 155 -7.15 -8.29 -14.81
C ARG A 155 -7.04 -7.07 -13.89
N ALA A 156 -7.90 -6.93 -12.89
CA ALA A 156 -7.84 -5.85 -11.92
C ALA A 156 -6.56 -5.89 -11.07
N ILE A 157 -6.08 -7.07 -10.69
CA ILE A 157 -4.79 -7.24 -9.99
C ILE A 157 -3.64 -6.75 -10.88
N LEU A 158 -3.63 -7.15 -12.16
CA LEU A 158 -2.62 -6.71 -13.12
C LEU A 158 -2.68 -5.20 -13.38
N ALA A 159 -3.89 -4.65 -13.50
CA ALA A 159 -4.09 -3.21 -13.67
C ALA A 159 -3.61 -2.43 -12.44
N SER A 160 -3.91 -2.94 -11.24
CA SER A 160 -3.43 -2.35 -9.98
C SER A 160 -1.91 -2.30 -9.89
N ALA A 161 -1.19 -3.22 -10.53
CA ALA A 161 0.27 -3.27 -10.58
C ALA A 161 0.88 -2.59 -11.83
N ALA A 162 0.06 -2.05 -12.74
CA ALA A 162 0.51 -1.37 -13.96
C ALA A 162 0.96 0.06 -13.65
N VAL A 163 2.23 0.23 -13.28
CA VAL A 163 2.80 1.52 -12.87
C VAL A 163 2.77 2.51 -14.01
N SER A 164 1.93 3.55 -13.87
CA SER A 164 1.81 4.64 -14.85
C SER A 164 3.16 5.31 -15.11
N ALA A 165 3.32 5.85 -16.31
CA ALA A 165 4.56 6.40 -16.85
C ALA A 165 5.65 5.36 -17.19
N LEU A 166 5.58 4.14 -16.65
CA LEU A 166 6.47 3.04 -17.04
C LEU A 166 5.82 2.15 -18.09
N VAL A 167 4.54 1.80 -17.89
CA VAL A 167 3.78 0.93 -18.78
C VAL A 167 2.44 1.56 -19.14
N LEU A 168 1.80 1.04 -20.19
CA LEU A 168 0.46 1.45 -20.58
C LEU A 168 -0.58 0.92 -19.57
N PRO A 169 -1.71 1.63 -19.42
CA PRO A 169 -2.85 1.17 -18.64
C PRO A 169 -3.42 -0.14 -19.19
N VAL A 170 -4.08 -0.90 -18.33
CA VAL A 170 -4.73 -2.18 -18.64
C VAL A 170 -6.23 -1.97 -18.80
N ARG A 171 -6.82 -2.56 -19.83
CA ARG A 171 -8.27 -2.60 -19.97
C ARG A 171 -8.87 -3.66 -19.05
N VAL A 172 -9.76 -3.21 -18.18
CA VAL A 172 -10.55 -4.07 -17.28
C VAL A 172 -12.02 -3.81 -17.63
N ASP A 173 -12.64 -4.75 -18.33
CA ASP A 173 -13.98 -4.61 -18.91
C ASP A 173 -14.10 -3.33 -19.77
N ASP A 174 -14.97 -2.39 -19.39
CA ASP A 174 -15.22 -1.15 -20.14
C ASP A 174 -14.34 0.02 -19.68
N VAL A 175 -13.51 -0.17 -18.63
CA VAL A 175 -12.64 0.89 -18.09
C VAL A 175 -11.18 0.67 -18.47
N ILE A 176 -10.43 1.77 -18.56
CA ILE A 176 -8.98 1.77 -18.70
C ILE A 176 -8.39 2.07 -17.32
N ALA A 177 -7.75 1.08 -16.74
CA ALA A 177 -7.27 1.11 -15.37
C ALA A 177 -5.73 1.09 -15.30
N THR A 178 -5.19 1.77 -14.31
CA THR A 178 -3.76 1.81 -14.00
C THR A 178 -3.52 1.60 -12.50
N ASP A 179 -2.27 1.68 -12.07
CA ASP A 179 -1.86 1.48 -10.67
C ASP A 179 -2.75 2.25 -9.68
N GLY A 180 -3.25 1.55 -8.68
CA GLY A 180 -4.13 2.10 -7.67
C GLY A 180 -3.47 3.12 -6.75
N SER A 181 -2.14 3.17 -6.73
CA SER A 181 -1.37 4.05 -5.83
C SER A 181 -1.60 5.54 -6.07
N TRP A 182 -2.11 5.92 -7.26
CA TRP A 182 -2.47 7.31 -7.55
C TRP A 182 -3.61 7.84 -6.70
N VAL A 183 -4.59 6.99 -6.40
CA VAL A 183 -5.80 7.36 -5.68
C VAL A 183 -5.80 6.75 -4.28
N ARG A 184 -5.40 5.48 -4.16
CA ARG A 184 -5.50 4.69 -2.93
C ARG A 184 -4.28 3.81 -2.71
N ASN A 185 -3.16 4.40 -2.29
CA ASN A 185 -1.94 3.60 -2.08
C ASN A 185 -1.95 2.75 -0.81
N PHE A 186 -2.69 3.17 0.22
CA PHE A 186 -2.76 2.49 1.52
C PHE A 186 -4.22 2.41 1.99
N PRO A 187 -5.01 1.39 1.59
CA PRO A 187 -6.47 1.38 1.69
C PRO A 187 -7.02 1.13 3.11
N LEU A 188 -6.50 1.80 4.12
CA LEU A 188 -6.94 1.69 5.52
C LEU A 188 -8.41 2.07 5.70
N GLU A 189 -8.86 3.12 5.02
CA GLU A 189 -10.24 3.63 5.12
C GLU A 189 -11.26 2.55 4.78
N HIS A 190 -11.00 1.75 3.73
CA HIS A 190 -11.88 0.65 3.32
C HIS A 190 -11.96 -0.47 4.35
N ALA A 191 -10.85 -0.79 4.99
CA ALA A 191 -10.83 -1.77 6.09
C ALA A 191 -11.63 -1.25 7.31
N TYR A 192 -11.49 0.02 7.67
CA TYR A 192 -12.27 0.62 8.76
C TYR A 192 -13.77 0.69 8.47
N ARG A 193 -14.17 0.89 7.22
CA ARG A 193 -15.58 0.93 6.82
C ARG A 193 -16.27 -0.42 6.82
N ASN A 194 -15.51 -1.50 6.73
CA ASN A 194 -16.07 -2.85 6.74
C ASN A 194 -16.67 -3.16 8.12
N PRO A 195 -18.00 -3.44 8.22
CA PRO A 195 -18.68 -3.66 9.49
C PRO A 195 -18.21 -4.90 10.24
N ASP A 196 -17.65 -5.87 9.56
CA ASP A 196 -17.22 -7.14 10.15
C ASP A 196 -15.78 -7.09 10.66
N VAL A 197 -14.99 -6.11 10.25
CA VAL A 197 -13.60 -5.94 10.70
C VAL A 197 -13.56 -5.45 12.14
N ARG A 198 -12.84 -6.19 12.98
CA ARG A 198 -12.63 -5.92 14.43
C ARG A 198 -11.21 -5.45 14.74
N ALA A 199 -10.24 -5.81 13.91
CA ALA A 199 -8.87 -5.36 14.03
C ALA A 199 -8.21 -5.31 12.65
N ILE A 200 -7.16 -4.48 12.51
CA ILE A 200 -6.43 -4.31 11.26
C ILE A 200 -4.94 -4.58 11.52
N ALA A 201 -4.33 -5.44 10.70
CA ALA A 201 -2.88 -5.60 10.60
C ALA A 201 -2.43 -5.04 9.26
N ALA A 202 -1.60 -4.01 9.26
CA ALA A 202 -1.25 -3.29 8.06
C ALA A 202 0.25 -3.25 7.83
N PHE A 203 0.68 -3.32 6.56
CA PHE A 203 2.04 -3.05 6.15
C PHE A 203 2.07 -1.82 5.25
N ARG A 204 2.86 -0.83 5.65
CA ARG A 204 3.05 0.41 4.90
C ARG A 204 4.46 0.52 4.36
N TYR A 205 4.58 0.67 3.05
CA TYR A 205 5.84 0.99 2.40
C TYR A 205 5.85 2.44 1.89
N LEU A 206 6.93 3.15 2.16
CA LEU A 206 7.23 4.44 1.55
C LEU A 206 8.61 4.37 0.92
N ALA A 207 8.66 4.56 -0.39
CA ALA A 207 9.93 4.68 -1.11
C ALA A 207 10.67 5.93 -0.63
N SER A 208 11.95 5.78 -0.24
CA SER A 208 12.78 6.95 0.05
C SER A 208 13.07 7.72 -1.23
N TYR A 209 13.11 9.05 -1.11
CA TYR A 209 13.53 9.91 -2.20
C TYR A 209 15.03 9.76 -2.43
N ARG A 210 15.43 9.67 -3.70
CA ARG A 210 16.83 9.79 -4.10
C ARG A 210 17.01 10.92 -5.09
N PRO A 211 18.13 11.65 -4.99
CA PRO A 211 18.53 12.59 -6.03
C PRO A 211 18.76 11.85 -7.36
N SER A 212 18.74 12.58 -8.45
CA SER A 212 19.00 12.10 -9.81
C SER A 212 20.24 11.23 -9.87
N ASP A 213 20.21 10.16 -10.65
CA ASP A 213 21.38 9.33 -10.88
C ASP A 213 22.35 10.03 -11.84
N VAL A 214 23.17 10.91 -11.27
CA VAL A 214 24.23 11.62 -12.01
C VAL A 214 25.12 10.61 -12.75
N ALA A 215 25.41 9.49 -12.14
CA ALA A 215 26.26 8.46 -12.74
C ALA A 215 25.64 7.83 -14.01
N PHE A 216 24.30 7.72 -14.06
CA PHE A 216 23.62 7.26 -15.28
C PHE A 216 23.81 8.27 -16.44
N VAL A 217 23.58 9.56 -16.18
CA VAL A 217 23.74 10.61 -17.19
C VAL A 217 25.19 10.67 -17.67
N GLN A 218 26.16 10.53 -16.76
CA GLN A 218 27.59 10.48 -17.08
C GLN A 218 27.94 9.28 -17.97
N ARG A 219 27.50 8.08 -17.60
CA ARG A 219 27.74 6.87 -18.41
C ARG A 219 27.13 6.99 -19.81
N MET A 220 25.92 7.57 -19.93
CA MET A 220 25.30 7.80 -21.24
C MET A 220 26.12 8.77 -22.08
N ARG A 221 26.57 9.88 -21.48
CA ARG A 221 27.41 10.88 -22.14
C ARG A 221 28.73 10.25 -22.61
N GLU A 222 29.42 9.50 -21.78
CA GLU A 222 30.67 8.80 -22.13
C GLU A 222 30.49 7.83 -23.29
N ARG A 223 29.39 7.05 -23.28
CA ARG A 223 29.08 6.12 -24.39
C ARG A 223 28.86 6.83 -25.72
N LEU A 224 28.28 8.02 -25.70
CA LEU A 224 27.95 8.79 -26.90
C LEU A 224 29.11 9.68 -27.38
N ASP A 225 30.07 10.00 -26.51
CA ASP A 225 31.18 10.95 -26.84
C ASP A 225 32.03 10.43 -28.00
N ARG A 226 32.18 9.12 -28.19
CA ARG A 226 32.86 8.50 -29.34
C ARG A 226 32.22 8.88 -30.70
N PHE A 227 30.94 9.28 -30.68
CA PHE A 227 30.19 9.70 -31.88
C PHE A 227 30.01 11.22 -31.98
N ARG A 228 30.74 12.01 -31.22
CA ARG A 228 30.62 13.49 -31.14
C ARG A 228 30.77 14.23 -32.47
N ALA A 229 31.39 13.61 -33.48
CA ALA A 229 31.51 14.15 -34.83
C ALA A 229 30.15 14.24 -35.57
N VAL A 230 29.17 13.45 -35.16
CA VAL A 230 27.83 13.39 -35.78
C VAL A 230 26.99 14.56 -35.20
N PRO A 231 26.47 15.50 -36.05
CA PRO A 231 25.78 16.69 -35.57
C PRO A 231 24.64 16.43 -34.60
N PRO A 232 23.69 15.49 -34.82
CA PRO A 232 22.65 15.15 -33.86
C PRO A 232 23.20 14.65 -32.52
N VAL A 233 24.30 13.88 -32.53
CA VAL A 233 24.91 13.36 -31.30
C VAL A 233 25.57 14.49 -30.51
N ARG A 234 26.16 15.49 -31.20
CA ARG A 234 26.72 16.65 -30.54
C ARG A 234 25.68 17.49 -29.82
N ALA A 235 24.49 17.69 -30.42
CA ALA A 235 23.36 18.32 -29.73
C ALA A 235 22.92 17.56 -28.51
N LEU A 236 22.79 16.23 -28.62
CA LEU A 236 22.43 15.36 -27.51
C LEU A 236 23.47 15.40 -26.37
N LEU A 237 24.77 15.44 -26.71
CA LEU A 237 25.83 15.54 -25.70
C LEU A 237 25.79 16.87 -24.95
N ALA A 238 25.38 17.99 -25.62
CA ALA A 238 25.15 19.26 -24.94
C ALA A 238 23.99 19.18 -23.95
N GLU A 239 22.87 18.57 -24.33
CA GLU A 239 21.72 18.33 -23.43
C GLU A 239 22.10 17.43 -22.25
N LEU A 240 22.89 16.38 -22.47
CA LEU A 240 23.35 15.49 -21.39
C LEU A 240 24.27 16.22 -20.39
N ARG A 241 25.07 17.19 -20.82
CA ARG A 241 25.87 18.04 -19.91
C ARG A 241 24.95 18.90 -19.03
N LEU A 242 23.96 19.56 -19.64
CA LEU A 242 22.97 20.32 -18.87
C LEU A 242 22.19 19.44 -17.90
N ALA A 243 21.84 18.21 -18.31
CA ALA A 243 21.18 17.24 -17.44
C ALA A 243 22.09 16.82 -16.26
N GLU A 244 23.39 16.62 -16.51
CA GLU A 244 24.39 16.31 -15.47
C GLU A 244 24.52 17.47 -14.46
N GLU A 245 24.59 18.70 -14.93
CA GLU A 245 24.64 19.89 -14.08
C GLU A 245 23.37 20.04 -13.22
N ARG A 246 22.18 19.84 -13.81
CA ARG A 246 20.91 19.84 -13.07
C ARG A 246 20.89 18.75 -12.02
N ALA A 247 21.25 17.51 -12.39
CA ALA A 247 21.31 16.39 -11.46
C ALA A 247 22.29 16.66 -10.31
N GLY A 248 23.45 17.27 -10.57
CA GLY A 248 24.41 17.69 -9.55
C GLY A 248 23.85 18.72 -8.56
N ARG A 249 22.86 19.52 -8.96
CA ARG A 249 22.13 20.44 -8.08
C ARG A 249 20.89 19.82 -7.41
N GLY A 250 20.66 18.51 -7.60
CA GLY A 250 19.47 17.83 -7.08
C GLY A 250 18.18 18.11 -7.88
N GLU A 251 18.28 18.79 -9.03
CA GLU A 251 17.17 19.06 -9.93
C GLU A 251 16.88 17.82 -10.81
N PRO A 252 15.64 17.65 -11.35
CA PRO A 252 15.39 16.61 -12.34
C PRO A 252 16.28 16.78 -13.57
N ALA A 253 17.01 15.73 -13.94
CA ALA A 253 17.89 15.77 -15.11
C ALA A 253 17.10 15.90 -16.43
N HIS A 254 15.91 15.30 -16.49
CA HIS A 254 15.06 15.28 -17.67
C HIS A 254 13.56 15.15 -17.29
N TYR A 255 12.68 15.47 -18.24
CA TYR A 255 11.23 15.49 -18.01
C TYR A 255 10.64 14.16 -17.49
N PRO A 256 10.97 12.97 -18.02
CA PRO A 256 10.51 11.71 -17.44
C PRO A 256 10.87 11.55 -15.95
N GLU A 257 12.05 11.98 -15.52
CA GLU A 257 12.42 11.96 -14.11
C GLU A 257 11.53 12.88 -13.27
N LEU A 258 11.19 14.08 -13.78
CA LEU A 258 10.25 14.98 -13.11
C LEU A 258 8.90 14.28 -12.90
N ILE A 259 8.38 13.60 -13.92
CA ILE A 259 7.11 12.86 -13.81
C ILE A 259 7.20 11.77 -12.73
N VAL A 260 8.29 10.98 -12.71
CA VAL A 260 8.50 9.97 -11.67
C VAL A 260 8.59 10.58 -10.28
N ARG A 261 9.24 11.76 -10.13
CA ARG A 261 9.29 12.47 -8.84
C ARG A 261 7.90 12.96 -8.41
N LEU A 262 7.11 13.55 -9.32
CA LEU A 262 5.74 13.98 -9.02
C LEU A 262 4.85 12.81 -8.63
N MET A 263 4.95 11.68 -9.33
CA MET A 263 4.26 10.44 -8.99
C MET A 263 4.59 10.00 -7.55
N ARG A 264 5.88 9.93 -7.21
CA ARG A 264 6.32 9.55 -5.86
C ARG A 264 5.79 10.49 -4.78
N VAL A 265 5.80 11.80 -5.04
CA VAL A 265 5.23 12.80 -4.11
C VAL A 265 3.74 12.58 -3.91
N ALA A 266 2.98 12.35 -4.99
CA ALA A 266 1.54 12.09 -4.91
C ALA A 266 1.24 10.81 -4.11
N ILE A 267 1.93 9.72 -4.42
CA ILE A 267 1.77 8.43 -3.74
C ILE A 267 2.15 8.54 -2.26
N ALA A 268 3.31 9.15 -1.96
CA ALA A 268 3.75 9.33 -0.57
C ALA A 268 2.76 10.19 0.22
N ARG A 269 2.25 11.27 -0.38
CA ARG A 269 1.25 12.13 0.25
C ARG A 269 -0.04 11.36 0.53
N ASN A 270 -0.55 10.60 -0.44
CA ASN A 270 -1.76 9.80 -0.27
C ASN A 270 -1.58 8.78 0.87
N THR A 271 -0.46 8.08 0.90
CA THR A 271 -0.14 7.10 1.95
C THR A 271 -0.12 7.75 3.35
N VAL A 272 0.56 8.89 3.49
CA VAL A 272 0.65 9.61 4.77
C VAL A 272 -0.72 10.17 5.19
N LEU A 273 -1.51 10.67 4.24
CA LEU A 273 -2.86 11.16 4.54
C LEU A 273 -3.78 10.03 5.02
N GLU A 274 -3.77 8.86 4.38
CA GLU A 274 -4.54 7.70 4.82
C GLU A 274 -4.18 7.29 6.25
N GLU A 275 -2.89 7.20 6.57
CA GLU A 275 -2.42 6.88 7.90
C GLU A 275 -2.86 7.92 8.94
N ARG A 276 -2.75 9.21 8.59
CA ARG A 276 -3.17 10.31 9.45
C ARG A 276 -4.67 10.29 9.70
N LEU A 277 -5.48 10.14 8.64
CA LEU A 277 -6.94 10.05 8.77
C LEU A 277 -7.36 8.85 9.61
N ALA A 278 -6.66 7.71 9.50
CA ALA A 278 -6.90 6.56 10.34
C ALA A 278 -6.60 6.87 11.83
N ALA A 279 -5.46 7.52 12.12
CA ALA A 279 -5.09 7.91 13.48
C ALA A 279 -6.04 8.95 14.09
N ASP A 280 -6.44 9.97 13.30
CA ASP A 280 -7.39 10.99 13.72
C ASP A 280 -8.77 10.37 14.02
N ARG A 281 -9.20 9.40 13.21
CA ARG A 281 -10.43 8.62 13.44
C ARG A 281 -10.34 7.79 14.71
N GLU A 282 -9.26 7.03 14.91
CA GLU A 282 -9.06 6.22 16.09
C GLU A 282 -9.15 7.07 17.36
N THR A 283 -8.45 8.21 17.37
CA THR A 283 -8.49 9.18 18.47
C THR A 283 -9.92 9.69 18.70
N SER A 284 -10.64 10.05 17.62
CA SER A 284 -12.00 10.55 17.70
C SER A 284 -12.98 9.51 18.25
N VAL A 285 -12.85 8.25 17.83
CA VAL A 285 -13.70 7.14 18.32
C VAL A 285 -13.46 6.89 19.81
N LEU A 286 -12.19 6.82 20.24
CA LEU A 286 -11.84 6.62 21.64
C LEU A 286 -12.37 7.75 22.52
N GLU A 287 -12.24 9.00 22.07
CA GLU A 287 -12.73 10.16 22.81
C GLU A 287 -14.26 10.20 22.87
N LEU A 288 -14.96 9.86 21.78
CA LEU A 288 -16.41 9.73 21.77
C LEU A 288 -16.89 8.64 22.73
N GLN A 289 -16.21 7.50 22.78
CA GLN A 289 -16.56 6.41 23.71
C GLN A 289 -16.33 6.84 25.16
N ARG A 290 -15.23 7.54 25.45
CA ARG A 290 -14.96 8.10 26.78
C ARG A 290 -16.04 9.08 27.21
N LEU A 291 -16.35 10.08 26.38
CA LEU A 291 -17.38 11.09 26.65
C LEU A 291 -18.76 10.46 26.82
N ARG A 292 -19.11 9.47 25.98
CA ARG A 292 -20.37 8.72 26.12
C ARG A 292 -20.48 8.10 27.50
N GLU A 293 -19.46 7.36 27.95
CA GLU A 293 -19.50 6.68 29.25
C GLU A 293 -19.57 7.69 30.43
N GLU A 294 -18.85 8.80 30.35
CA GLU A 294 -18.93 9.87 31.34
C GLU A 294 -20.33 10.49 31.42
N ILE A 295 -20.93 10.84 30.26
CA ILE A 295 -22.26 11.44 30.20
C ILE A 295 -23.32 10.46 30.70
N VAL A 296 -23.27 9.19 30.22
CA VAL A 296 -24.23 8.15 30.62
C VAL A 296 -24.12 7.91 32.12
N THR A 297 -22.92 7.78 32.66
CA THR A 297 -22.70 7.57 34.09
C THR A 297 -23.21 8.72 34.92
N ALA A 298 -22.87 9.96 34.58
CA ALA A 298 -23.32 11.15 35.29
C ALA A 298 -24.86 11.29 35.27
N ALA A 299 -25.49 11.05 34.12
CA ALA A 299 -26.94 11.12 33.98
C ALA A 299 -27.65 10.03 34.78
N VAL A 300 -27.15 8.78 34.72
CA VAL A 300 -27.71 7.64 35.44
C VAL A 300 -27.54 7.81 36.95
N ASP A 301 -26.42 8.33 37.42
CA ASP A 301 -26.19 8.55 38.85
C ASP A 301 -27.07 9.65 39.42
N ALA A 302 -27.34 10.67 38.65
CA ALA A 302 -28.31 11.73 39.04
C ALA A 302 -29.77 11.29 39.05
N ALA A 303 -30.10 10.20 38.36
CA ALA A 303 -31.47 9.71 38.23
C ALA A 303 -31.93 8.91 39.47
N PRO A 304 -33.26 8.91 39.79
CA PRO A 304 -33.84 8.04 40.80
C PRO A 304 -33.55 6.56 40.49
N ARG A 305 -33.19 5.77 41.51
CA ARG A 305 -32.76 4.35 41.37
C ARG A 305 -33.68 3.53 40.45
N ARG A 306 -34.99 3.71 40.54
CA ARG A 306 -35.98 2.97 39.69
C ARG A 306 -35.88 3.32 38.21
N ARG A 307 -35.40 4.49 37.82
CA ARG A 307 -35.30 4.94 36.40
C ARG A 307 -33.95 4.68 35.78
N ARG A 308 -32.90 4.38 36.54
CA ARG A 308 -31.53 4.22 36.07
C ARG A 308 -31.38 3.22 34.91
N PRO A 309 -31.94 1.98 34.95
CA PRO A 309 -31.80 1.05 33.85
C PRO A 309 -32.45 1.52 32.55
N ALA A 310 -33.67 2.11 32.64
CA ALA A 310 -34.35 2.63 31.48
C ALA A 310 -33.65 3.83 30.87
N LEU A 311 -33.17 4.76 31.70
CA LEU A 311 -32.40 5.94 31.23
C LEU A 311 -31.11 5.53 30.55
N ARG A 312 -30.39 4.51 31.11
CA ARG A 312 -29.16 4.00 30.46
C ARG A 312 -29.47 3.45 29.08
N ALA A 313 -30.53 2.64 28.94
CA ALA A 313 -30.94 2.07 27.66
C ALA A 313 -31.34 3.16 26.65
N GLU A 314 -32.10 4.19 27.09
CA GLU A 314 -32.50 5.35 26.26
C GLU A 314 -31.26 6.12 25.74
N LEU A 315 -30.28 6.39 26.61
CA LEU A 315 -29.03 7.08 26.24
C LEU A 315 -28.17 6.23 25.32
N ASP A 316 -28.04 4.91 25.60
CA ASP A 316 -27.30 3.99 24.74
C ASP A 316 -27.90 3.92 23.33
N GLU A 317 -29.22 3.89 23.20
CA GLU A 317 -29.91 3.94 21.92
C GLU A 317 -29.71 5.26 21.21
N LEU A 318 -29.75 6.40 21.92
CA LEU A 318 -29.47 7.73 21.36
C LEU A 318 -28.06 7.79 20.75
N PHE A 319 -27.05 7.33 21.48
CA PHE A 319 -25.67 7.29 20.97
C PHE A 319 -25.51 6.31 19.80
N ALA A 320 -26.18 5.16 19.84
CA ALA A 320 -26.13 4.18 18.75
C ALA A 320 -26.79 4.69 17.46
N SER A 321 -27.83 5.50 17.58
CA SER A 321 -28.55 6.11 16.44
C SER A 321 -27.87 7.38 15.89
N ALA A 322 -26.89 7.93 16.59
CA ALA A 322 -26.17 9.14 16.16
C ALA A 322 -25.43 8.90 14.84
N ARG A 323 -25.55 9.86 13.91
CA ARG A 323 -24.93 9.79 12.58
C ARG A 323 -23.62 10.56 12.57
N PHE A 324 -22.52 9.82 12.51
CA PHE A 324 -21.19 10.39 12.27
C PHE A 324 -20.71 10.04 10.86
N PRO A 325 -19.81 10.84 10.25
CA PRO A 325 -19.25 10.55 8.94
C PRO A 325 -18.28 9.35 8.94
N PHE A 326 -18.05 8.75 10.10
CA PHE A 326 -17.24 7.56 10.29
C PHE A 326 -17.92 6.61 11.28
N ARG A 327 -17.51 5.36 11.26
CA ARG A 327 -18.01 4.35 12.19
C ARG A 327 -17.49 4.65 13.60
N HIS A 328 -18.38 4.80 14.55
CA HIS A 328 -18.11 5.20 15.93
C HIS A 328 -18.60 4.21 16.99
N ASP A 329 -19.32 3.17 16.56
CA ASP A 329 -19.92 2.18 17.46
C ASP A 329 -18.85 1.38 18.24
N ARG A 330 -17.66 1.25 17.67
CA ARG A 330 -16.55 0.56 18.31
C ARG A 330 -15.18 1.07 17.82
N HIS A 331 -14.20 0.93 18.69
CA HIS A 331 -12.79 1.06 18.34
C HIS A 331 -12.31 -0.17 17.54
N VAL A 332 -11.59 0.07 16.45
CA VAL A 332 -10.95 -0.96 15.63
C VAL A 332 -9.43 -0.75 15.74
N PRO A 333 -8.72 -1.52 16.57
CA PRO A 333 -7.29 -1.37 16.73
C PRO A 333 -6.56 -1.65 15.41
N CYS A 334 -5.56 -0.83 15.10
CA CYS A 334 -4.75 -0.96 13.90
C CYS A 334 -3.26 -1.08 14.26
N LEU A 335 -2.66 -2.22 13.88
CA LEU A 335 -1.23 -2.45 13.93
C LEU A 335 -0.63 -2.09 12.58
N ILE A 336 0.28 -1.11 12.51
CA ILE A 336 0.93 -0.71 11.26
C ILE A 336 2.42 -1.02 11.32
N VAL A 337 2.86 -2.01 10.55
CA VAL A 337 4.27 -2.29 10.31
C VAL A 337 4.77 -1.34 9.21
N ARG A 338 5.84 -0.60 9.50
CA ARG A 338 6.38 0.42 8.58
C ARG A 338 7.67 -0.05 7.94
N GLY A 339 7.61 -0.31 6.64
CA GLY A 339 8.79 -0.55 5.82
C GLY A 339 9.36 0.78 5.34
N THR A 340 10.45 1.24 5.97
CA THR A 340 11.19 2.41 5.51
C THR A 340 12.52 1.92 4.94
N PRO A 341 12.77 2.12 3.64
CA PRO A 341 14.05 1.76 3.08
C PRO A 341 15.10 2.80 3.50
N GLY A 342 16.31 2.38 3.70
CA GLY A 342 17.46 3.27 3.85
C GLY A 342 18.18 3.26 5.18
N GLU A 343 17.56 2.81 6.26
CA GLU A 343 18.24 2.69 7.55
C GLU A 343 19.29 1.56 7.57
N ASP A 344 19.15 0.56 6.69
CA ASP A 344 20.00 -0.64 6.65
C ASP A 344 20.92 -0.73 5.41
N GLY A 345 21.16 0.35 4.69
CA GLY A 345 21.99 0.34 3.48
C GLY A 345 21.36 -0.38 2.28
N LEU A 346 20.16 -0.94 2.41
CA LEU A 346 19.40 -1.51 1.31
C LEU A 346 18.89 -0.36 0.45
N ASP A 347 19.50 -0.21 -0.73
CA ASP A 347 19.14 0.81 -1.70
C ASP A 347 17.68 0.68 -2.11
N PRO A 348 16.80 1.65 -1.70
CA PRO A 348 15.38 1.60 -1.99
C PRO A 348 15.03 2.01 -3.40
N SER A 349 16.02 2.42 -4.21
CA SER A 349 15.71 2.87 -5.55
C SER A 349 15.18 1.70 -6.37
N PHE A 350 13.95 1.85 -6.83
CA PHE A 350 13.48 1.25 -8.04
C PHE A 350 14.41 1.73 -9.16
N ARG A 351 15.50 1.02 -9.37
CA ARG A 351 16.27 1.14 -10.58
C ARG A 351 15.62 0.19 -11.56
N ALA A 352 15.11 0.74 -12.64
CA ALA A 352 14.77 -0.03 -13.84
C ALA A 352 16.03 -0.74 -14.43
N GLU A 353 17.20 -0.56 -13.82
CA GLU A 353 18.45 -1.17 -14.24
C GLU A 353 18.67 -2.52 -13.55
N PRO A 354 18.75 -3.61 -14.31
CA PRO A 354 19.15 -4.92 -13.80
C PRO A 354 20.63 -4.92 -13.35
N PRO A 355 21.03 -5.88 -12.51
CA PRO A 355 20.22 -7.00 -12.06
C PRO A 355 19.59 -6.73 -10.69
N TRP A 356 18.43 -7.36 -10.42
CA TRP A 356 17.92 -7.52 -9.05
C TRP A 356 18.54 -8.78 -8.44
N PRO A 357 19.64 -8.68 -7.68
CA PRO A 357 20.32 -9.85 -7.16
C PRO A 357 19.42 -10.60 -6.18
N GLU A 358 19.44 -11.94 -6.26
CA GLU A 358 18.63 -12.79 -5.39
C GLU A 358 18.92 -12.55 -3.90
N GLU A 359 20.19 -12.37 -3.55
CA GLU A 359 20.63 -12.06 -2.18
C GLU A 359 19.93 -10.82 -1.63
N ARG A 360 19.82 -9.76 -2.43
CA ARG A 360 19.13 -8.53 -2.04
C ARG A 360 17.63 -8.77 -1.85
N LYS A 361 17.00 -9.57 -2.70
CA LYS A 361 15.59 -9.92 -2.57
C LYS A 361 15.34 -10.71 -1.28
N ARG A 362 16.18 -11.69 -0.98
CA ARG A 362 16.12 -12.43 0.28
C ARG A 362 16.30 -11.53 1.50
N ALA A 363 17.25 -10.59 1.45
CA ALA A 363 17.46 -9.61 2.52
C ALA A 363 16.24 -8.72 2.76
N LEU A 364 15.49 -8.33 1.71
CA LEU A 364 14.26 -7.57 1.85
C LEU A 364 13.11 -8.40 2.44
N ILE A 365 12.96 -9.66 2.04
CA ILE A 365 11.99 -10.59 2.62
C ILE A 365 12.27 -10.77 4.12
N GLU A 366 13.53 -11.06 4.47
CA GLU A 366 13.95 -11.21 5.86
C GLU A 366 13.74 -9.92 6.67
N ARG A 367 13.99 -8.77 6.07
CA ARG A 367 13.72 -7.47 6.72
C ARG A 367 12.23 -7.26 6.99
N GLY A 368 11.37 -7.58 6.02
CA GLY A 368 9.91 -7.51 6.20
C GLY A 368 9.43 -8.43 7.33
N TYR A 369 9.98 -9.63 7.41
CA TYR A 369 9.70 -10.58 8.49
C TYR A 369 10.10 -10.02 9.85
N ARG A 370 11.32 -9.51 9.99
CA ARG A 370 11.81 -8.94 11.26
C ARG A 370 11.01 -7.71 11.70
N LEU A 371 10.67 -6.80 10.79
CA LEU A 371 9.83 -5.64 11.10
C LEU A 371 8.47 -6.07 11.64
N ALA A 372 7.87 -7.11 11.05
CA ALA A 372 6.62 -7.67 11.54
C ALA A 372 6.78 -8.31 12.93
N ASP A 373 7.83 -9.09 13.14
CA ASP A 373 8.11 -9.74 14.41
C ASP A 373 8.31 -8.74 15.55
N GLU A 374 9.11 -7.70 15.31
CA GLU A 374 9.35 -6.61 16.27
C GLU A 374 8.07 -5.86 16.61
N GLU A 375 7.22 -5.57 15.62
CA GLU A 375 5.99 -4.82 15.85
C GLU A 375 4.92 -5.67 16.55
N LEU A 376 4.81 -6.94 16.20
CA LEU A 376 3.94 -7.88 16.88
C LEU A 376 4.39 -8.10 18.34
N ALA A 377 5.70 -8.17 18.60
CA ALA A 377 6.22 -8.30 19.96
C ALA A 377 5.93 -7.06 20.82
N ARG A 378 6.05 -5.85 20.24
CA ARG A 378 5.70 -4.58 20.92
C ARG A 378 4.21 -4.47 21.23
N ASN A 379 3.37 -5.11 20.44
CA ASN A 379 1.91 -5.07 20.53
C ASN A 379 1.34 -6.46 20.85
N ALA A 380 1.92 -7.17 21.82
CA ALA A 380 1.48 -8.53 22.20
C ALA A 380 -0.01 -8.61 22.53
N ASP A 381 -0.60 -7.54 23.07
CA ASP A 381 -2.05 -7.43 23.30
C ASP A 381 -2.87 -7.52 22.02
N PHE A 382 -2.31 -7.13 20.86
CA PHE A 382 -2.98 -7.27 19.56
C PHE A 382 -3.19 -8.74 19.20
N LEU A 383 -2.24 -9.61 19.59
CA LEU A 383 -2.29 -11.05 19.34
C LEU A 383 -3.27 -11.78 20.26
N THR A 384 -3.42 -11.29 21.49
CA THR A 384 -4.16 -11.99 22.56
C THR A 384 -5.55 -11.41 22.81
N ARG A 385 -5.90 -10.28 22.19
CA ARG A 385 -7.21 -9.67 22.34
C ARG A 385 -8.30 -10.63 21.91
N GLU A 386 -9.02 -11.18 22.88
CA GLU A 386 -10.37 -11.70 22.67
C GLU A 386 -11.24 -10.52 22.21
N VAL A 387 -11.46 -10.43 20.92
CA VAL A 387 -12.38 -9.45 20.35
C VAL A 387 -13.79 -9.90 20.71
N GLY A 388 -14.33 -9.41 21.81
CA GLY A 388 -15.70 -9.75 22.23
C GLY A 388 -16.07 -9.33 23.66
N LYS A 389 -15.11 -9.05 24.52
CA LYS A 389 -15.42 -8.51 25.85
C LYS A 389 -14.71 -7.16 26.01
N GLY A 390 -15.50 -6.08 25.96
CA GLY A 390 -15.03 -4.75 26.28
C GLY A 390 -14.43 -4.70 27.68
N ARG A 391 -13.12 -4.87 27.80
CA ARG A 391 -12.38 -4.48 28.98
C ARG A 391 -11.91 -3.04 28.76
N GLN A 392 -12.61 -2.14 29.42
CA GLN A 392 -12.12 -0.78 29.65
C GLN A 392 -10.87 -0.89 30.53
N GLY A 393 -9.72 -0.53 29.97
CA GLY A 393 -8.53 -0.20 30.72
C GLY A 393 -7.92 1.07 30.08
N PRO A 394 -7.42 2.04 30.90
CA PRO A 394 -6.87 3.27 30.35
C PRO A 394 -5.58 2.95 29.57
N GLY A 395 -5.69 2.97 28.24
CA GLY A 395 -4.53 2.86 27.38
C GLY A 395 -3.65 4.10 27.53
N GLN A 396 -2.38 3.88 27.80
CA GLN A 396 -1.36 4.91 27.69
C GLN A 396 -1.36 5.42 26.25
N ALA A 397 -1.73 6.67 26.08
CA ALA A 397 -1.59 7.37 24.81
C ALA A 397 -0.10 7.44 24.47
N VAL A 398 0.32 6.69 23.46
CA VAL A 398 1.63 6.89 22.85
C VAL A 398 1.52 8.16 22.03
N GLY A 399 1.83 9.30 22.65
CA GLY A 399 1.98 10.56 21.95
C GLY A 399 3.09 10.46 20.89
N PRO A 400 2.98 11.19 19.78
CA PRO A 400 4.04 11.22 18.77
C PRO A 400 5.31 11.78 19.44
N ARG A 401 6.37 10.97 19.46
CA ARG A 401 7.70 11.46 19.85
C ARG A 401 8.10 12.57 18.88
N ALA A 402 8.14 13.79 19.37
CA ALA A 402 8.71 14.93 18.69
C ALA A 402 10.16 14.58 18.31
N GLY A 403 10.41 14.45 17.01
CA GLY A 403 11.75 14.33 16.48
C GLY A 403 12.56 15.57 16.91
N GLY A 404 13.66 15.32 17.60
CA GLY A 404 14.59 16.36 18.03
C GLY A 404 15.04 17.20 16.83
N ARG A 405 14.68 18.47 16.83
CA ARG A 405 15.26 19.47 15.95
C ARG A 405 16.69 19.71 16.45
N SER A 406 17.68 19.19 15.72
CA SER A 406 19.01 19.74 15.75
C SER A 406 18.96 21.08 14.99
N GLY A 407 18.99 22.18 15.73
CA GLY A 407 19.13 23.53 15.17
C GLY A 407 20.46 23.69 14.43
N PRO A 408 20.51 24.49 13.37
CA PRO A 408 21.76 24.88 12.77
C PRO A 408 22.48 25.84 13.70
N GLY A 409 23.74 25.49 14.03
CA GLY A 409 24.63 26.39 14.79
C GLY A 409 24.86 27.69 14.03
N GLU A 410 24.71 28.79 14.70
CA GLU A 410 25.20 30.09 14.31
C GLU A 410 26.72 30.02 14.15
N ALA A 411 27.21 30.26 12.96
CA ALA A 411 28.60 30.65 12.72
C ALA A 411 28.59 32.14 12.43
N GLY A 412 29.07 32.91 13.41
CA GLY A 412 29.33 34.32 13.28
C GLY A 412 30.63 34.60 12.51
N ALA A 413 30.70 35.82 12.05
CA ALA A 413 31.71 36.62 11.34
C ALA A 413 31.64 36.56 9.81
#